data_77c5f196d34a76af42751ffae2da65b7
#
_entry.id   77c5f196d34a76af42751ffae2da65b7
#
_cell.length_a   1.000
_cell.length_b   1.000
_cell.length_c   1.000
_cell.angle_alpha   90.00
_cell.angle_beta   90.00
_cell.angle_gamma   90.00
#
_symmetry.space_group_name_H-M   'P 1'
#
loop_
_entity.id
_entity.type
_entity.pdbx_description
1 polymer ?
#
loop_
_entity_poly.entity_id
_entity_poly.type
_entity_poly.pdbx_seq_one_letter_code
_entity_poly.pdbx_strand_id
1 'polypeptide(L)'
;YLNALGCRVSVIEQAERLAPTMDKDISAFLRRSLKKSGINILTSCRAVSADGRSIKYTDARGKEKTAEADVIINASGRAACYDGLGIENIGLENLNTDSHMQTAVPGVYATGDANQKAMSAHAAYRESAAAINNILGKTDEIDYLAIPQVVFTFSEAASIGETLESALAKGIDAV
;
A
#
# COMPACT_ATOMS: atom_id res chain seq x y z
N TYR A 1 3.60 -0.37 16.71
CA TYR A 1 4.85 -0.71 17.40
C TYR A 1 5.24 0.39 18.40
N LEU A 2 5.52 1.62 17.98
CA LEU A 2 5.96 2.73 18.85
C LEU A 2 5.00 3.02 20.01
N ASN A 3 3.71 2.93 19.76
CA ASN A 3 2.70 3.08 20.81
C ASN A 3 2.83 2.01 21.90
N ALA A 4 3.12 0.76 21.51
CA ALA A 4 3.36 -0.33 22.46
C ALA A 4 4.64 -0.13 23.30
N LEU A 5 5.58 0.69 22.82
CA LEU A 5 6.78 1.11 23.57
C LEU A 5 6.53 2.34 24.47
N GLY A 6 5.28 2.80 24.58
CA GLY A 6 4.91 3.94 25.42
C GLY A 6 5.00 5.32 24.71
N CYS A 7 5.29 5.36 23.41
CA CYS A 7 5.31 6.62 22.69
C CYS A 7 3.87 7.14 22.45
N ARG A 8 3.70 8.45 22.51
CA ARG A 8 2.48 9.12 22.02
C ARG A 8 2.54 9.17 20.50
N VAL A 9 1.63 8.49 19.83
CA VAL A 9 1.62 8.38 18.36
C VAL A 9 0.45 9.16 17.77
N SER A 10 0.72 9.94 16.73
CA SER A 10 -0.28 10.56 15.88
C SER A 10 -0.08 10.10 14.44
N VAL A 11 -1.17 9.74 13.78
CA VAL A 11 -1.22 9.34 12.37
C VAL A 11 -1.93 10.44 11.59
N ILE A 12 -1.24 11.01 10.58
CA ILE A 12 -1.82 11.97 9.63
C ILE A 12 -2.05 11.20 8.33
N GLU A 13 -3.30 11.01 7.95
CA GLU A 13 -3.75 10.25 6.79
C GLU A 13 -4.52 11.15 5.83
N GLN A 14 -4.11 11.17 4.57
CA GLN A 14 -4.74 11.97 3.52
C GLN A 14 -6.12 11.44 3.15
N ALA A 15 -6.31 10.13 3.16
CA ALA A 15 -7.59 9.51 2.86
C ALA A 15 -8.62 9.76 3.97
N GLU A 16 -9.90 9.62 3.64
CA GLU A 16 -11.00 9.76 4.61
C GLU A 16 -10.98 8.67 5.68
N ARG A 17 -10.34 7.53 5.38
CA ARG A 17 -10.27 6.36 6.25
C ARG A 17 -8.90 5.70 6.22
N LEU A 18 -8.54 4.96 7.27
CA LEU A 18 -7.37 4.10 7.28
C LEU A 18 -7.58 2.92 6.33
N ALA A 19 -6.50 2.42 5.74
CA ALA A 19 -6.53 1.30 4.79
C ALA A 19 -7.66 1.45 3.75
N PRO A 20 -7.64 2.51 2.91
CA PRO A 20 -8.76 2.88 2.03
C PRO A 20 -9.06 1.82 0.96
N THR A 21 -8.13 0.92 0.70
CA THR A 21 -8.27 -0.21 -0.24
C THR A 21 -9.01 -1.41 0.34
N MET A 22 -9.25 -1.44 1.65
CA MET A 22 -10.03 -2.47 2.34
C MET A 22 -11.47 -2.02 2.53
N ASP A 23 -12.36 -2.94 2.94
CA ASP A 23 -13.74 -2.63 3.27
C ASP A 23 -13.86 -1.55 4.35
N LYS A 24 -14.97 -0.79 4.29
CA LYS A 24 -15.27 0.26 5.28
C LYS A 24 -15.31 -0.29 6.70
N ASP A 25 -15.81 -1.49 6.88
CA ASP A 25 -15.90 -2.11 8.19
C ASP A 25 -14.54 -2.46 8.76
N ILE A 26 -13.60 -2.92 7.91
CA ILE A 26 -12.19 -3.13 8.28
C ILE A 26 -11.55 -1.80 8.68
N SER A 27 -11.74 -0.75 7.87
CA SER A 27 -11.24 0.59 8.18
C SER A 27 -11.78 1.13 9.51
N ALA A 28 -13.09 0.94 9.75
CA ALA A 28 -13.74 1.34 10.99
C ALA A 28 -13.24 0.53 12.20
N PHE A 29 -13.03 -0.77 12.02
CA PHE A 29 -12.45 -1.64 13.04
C PHE A 29 -11.03 -1.19 13.39
N LEU A 30 -10.15 -1.01 12.43
CA LEU A 30 -8.78 -0.52 12.63
C LEU A 30 -8.77 0.82 13.37
N ARG A 31 -9.61 1.76 12.94
CA ARG A 31 -9.71 3.07 13.60
C ARG A 31 -10.13 2.96 15.06
N ARG A 32 -11.12 2.12 15.38
CA ARG A 32 -11.57 1.89 16.76
C ARG A 32 -10.46 1.25 17.60
N SER A 33 -9.82 0.21 17.07
CA SER A 33 -8.75 -0.51 17.76
C SER A 33 -7.57 0.39 18.09
N LEU A 34 -7.06 1.13 17.09
CA LEU A 34 -5.92 2.04 17.26
C LEU A 34 -6.25 3.20 18.21
N LYS A 35 -7.47 3.76 18.14
CA LYS A 35 -7.91 4.79 19.09
C LYS A 35 -8.00 4.25 20.53
N LYS A 36 -8.48 3.02 20.71
CA LYS A 36 -8.52 2.36 22.02
C LYS A 36 -7.12 2.20 22.63
N SER A 37 -6.10 2.01 21.78
CA SER A 37 -4.70 1.98 22.19
C SER A 37 -4.09 3.37 22.46
N GLY A 38 -4.86 4.46 22.31
CA GLY A 38 -4.39 5.82 22.59
C GLY A 38 -3.71 6.51 21.40
N ILE A 39 -3.78 5.93 20.20
CA ILE A 39 -3.23 6.54 18.99
C ILE A 39 -4.17 7.65 18.49
N ASN A 40 -3.63 8.85 18.27
CA ASN A 40 -4.35 9.96 17.66
C ASN A 40 -4.41 9.77 16.13
N ILE A 41 -5.61 9.76 15.55
CA ILE A 41 -5.81 9.50 14.12
C ILE A 41 -6.49 10.71 13.48
N LEU A 42 -5.80 11.35 12.55
CA LEU A 42 -6.23 12.50 11.77
C LEU A 42 -6.40 12.06 10.32
N THR A 43 -7.61 11.71 9.91
CA THR A 43 -7.98 11.38 8.51
C THR A 43 -8.41 12.64 7.75
N SER A 44 -8.43 12.57 6.42
CA SER A 44 -8.65 13.72 5.53
C SER A 44 -7.69 14.87 5.82
N CYS A 45 -6.46 14.56 6.23
CA CYS A 45 -5.42 15.50 6.58
C CYS A 45 -4.20 15.28 5.71
N ARG A 46 -3.84 16.29 4.91
CA ARG A 46 -2.72 16.19 3.98
C ARG A 46 -1.46 16.81 4.57
N ALA A 47 -0.42 16.01 4.74
CA ALA A 47 0.91 16.52 5.07
C ALA A 47 1.45 17.39 3.92
N VAL A 48 1.97 18.56 4.28
CA VAL A 48 2.48 19.55 3.31
C VAL A 48 4.01 19.61 3.35
N SER A 49 4.56 19.68 4.54
CA SER A 49 6.01 19.69 4.74
C SER A 49 6.37 19.19 6.13
N ALA A 50 7.57 18.68 6.27
CA ALA A 50 8.16 18.34 7.56
C ALA A 50 9.52 19.02 7.67
N ASP A 51 9.81 19.56 8.84
CA ASP A 51 11.08 20.23 9.17
C ASP A 51 11.50 19.85 10.59
N GLY A 52 12.57 19.06 10.69
CA GLY A 52 13.10 18.59 11.96
C GLY A 52 12.04 17.87 12.80
N ARG A 53 11.47 18.57 13.79
CA ARG A 53 10.48 18.05 14.72
C ARG A 53 9.06 18.56 14.46
N SER A 54 8.83 19.22 13.36
CA SER A 54 7.55 19.87 13.05
C SER A 54 7.01 19.34 11.71
N ILE A 55 5.71 19.08 11.67
CA ILE A 55 5.00 18.73 10.44
C ILE A 55 3.85 19.70 10.22
N LYS A 56 3.81 20.32 9.05
CA LYS A 56 2.68 21.13 8.59
C LYS A 56 1.73 20.26 7.79
N TYR A 57 0.45 20.39 8.05
CA TYR A 57 -0.59 19.66 7.34
C TYR A 57 -1.85 20.50 7.19
N THR A 58 -2.65 20.18 6.20
CA THR A 58 -3.97 20.77 5.98
C THR A 58 -5.01 19.82 6.54
N ASP A 59 -5.89 20.31 7.43
CA ASP A 59 -6.96 19.50 8.00
C ASP A 59 -8.15 19.30 7.02
N ALA A 60 -9.13 18.48 7.40
CA ALA A 60 -10.32 18.18 6.60
C ALA A 60 -11.15 19.42 6.20
N ARG A 61 -10.93 20.56 6.83
CA ARG A 61 -11.59 21.84 6.54
C ARG A 61 -10.74 22.78 5.69
N GLY A 62 -9.58 22.31 5.19
CA GLY A 62 -8.63 23.10 4.42
C GLY A 62 -7.79 24.08 5.28
N LYS A 63 -7.83 23.97 6.61
CA LYS A 63 -7.06 24.83 7.49
C LYS A 63 -5.67 24.27 7.72
N GLU A 64 -4.65 25.12 7.56
CA GLU A 64 -3.28 24.74 7.92
C GLU A 64 -3.11 24.55 9.43
N LYS A 65 -2.41 23.50 9.79
CA LYS A 65 -2.07 23.10 11.15
C LYS A 65 -0.61 22.70 11.22
N THR A 66 -0.04 22.80 12.41
CA THR A 66 1.29 22.29 12.71
C THR A 66 1.20 21.33 13.88
N ALA A 67 1.90 20.21 13.80
CA ALA A 67 2.12 19.29 14.90
C ALA A 67 3.62 19.16 15.15
N GLU A 68 3.99 19.01 16.41
CA GLU A 68 5.37 18.77 16.83
C GLU A 68 5.52 17.34 17.34
N ALA A 69 6.66 16.75 17.07
CA ALA A 69 7.01 15.39 17.50
C ALA A 69 8.52 15.25 17.65
N ASP A 70 8.97 14.35 18.52
CA ASP A 70 10.38 14.02 18.64
C ASP A 70 10.91 13.27 17.42
N VAL A 71 10.04 12.50 16.76
CA VAL A 71 10.34 11.73 15.55
C VAL A 71 9.18 11.84 14.58
N ILE A 72 9.48 12.14 13.33
CA ILE A 72 8.53 12.14 12.22
C ILE A 72 8.89 10.97 11.30
N ILE A 73 7.92 10.10 11.03
CA ILE A 73 8.07 8.96 10.14
C ILE A 73 7.28 9.22 8.86
N ASN A 74 7.97 9.23 7.73
CA ASN A 74 7.32 9.28 6.43
C ASN A 74 6.83 7.87 6.05
N ALA A 75 5.51 7.69 6.05
CA ALA A 75 4.82 6.47 5.63
C ALA A 75 3.88 6.73 4.44
N SER A 76 4.16 7.74 3.61
CA SER A 76 3.30 8.20 2.51
C SER A 76 3.33 7.30 1.27
N GLY A 77 3.93 6.13 1.35
CA GLY A 77 3.99 5.15 0.27
C GLY A 77 5.41 4.91 -0.25
N ARG A 78 5.49 4.13 -1.29
CA ARG A 78 6.73 3.69 -1.94
C ARG A 78 6.58 3.80 -3.45
N ALA A 79 7.68 4.02 -4.14
CA ALA A 79 7.80 3.95 -5.58
C ALA A 79 8.94 3.01 -5.94
N ALA A 80 8.85 2.34 -7.07
CA ALA A 80 9.98 1.57 -7.57
C ALA A 80 11.14 2.51 -7.90
N CYS A 81 12.36 2.05 -7.63
CA CYS A 81 13.59 2.74 -7.95
C CYS A 81 14.34 1.88 -8.97
N TYR A 82 14.61 2.46 -10.13
CA TYR A 82 15.32 1.79 -11.23
C TYR A 82 16.71 2.36 -11.47
N ASP A 83 17.13 3.30 -10.63
CA ASP A 83 18.40 3.99 -10.77
C ASP A 83 19.56 3.00 -10.79
N GLY A 84 20.39 3.08 -11.82
CA GLY A 84 21.55 2.22 -12.00
C GLY A 84 21.26 0.80 -12.53
N LEU A 85 20.01 0.44 -12.81
CA LEU A 85 19.68 -0.85 -13.42
C LEU A 85 19.93 -0.86 -14.95
N GLY A 86 20.00 0.32 -15.59
CA GLY A 86 20.23 0.41 -17.03
C GLY A 86 19.05 -0.08 -17.88
N ILE A 87 17.83 -0.03 -17.36
CA ILE A 87 16.63 -0.51 -18.08
C ILE A 87 16.40 0.27 -19.39
N GLU A 88 16.85 1.51 -19.46
CA GLU A 88 16.82 2.35 -20.65
C GLU A 88 17.66 1.78 -21.80
N ASN A 89 18.72 1.02 -21.52
CA ASN A 89 19.57 0.40 -22.53
C ASN A 89 18.86 -0.72 -23.31
N ILE A 90 17.77 -1.25 -22.74
CA ILE A 90 16.93 -2.25 -23.38
C ILE A 90 15.58 -1.69 -23.80
N GLY A 91 15.42 -0.36 -23.78
CA GLY A 91 14.22 0.34 -24.24
C GLY A 91 13.06 0.35 -23.25
N LEU A 92 13.31 0.15 -21.96
CA LEU A 92 12.32 0.22 -20.89
C LEU A 92 12.42 1.55 -20.13
N GLU A 93 11.27 2.17 -19.84
CA GLU A 93 11.16 3.32 -18.94
C GLU A 93 10.73 2.90 -17.53
N ASN A 94 10.11 1.74 -17.41
CA ASN A 94 9.63 1.15 -16.17
C ASN A 94 9.60 -0.38 -16.29
N LEU A 95 9.39 -1.08 -15.17
CA LEU A 95 9.31 -2.53 -15.11
C LEU A 95 7.85 -3.03 -14.94
N ASN A 96 6.88 -2.33 -15.54
CA ASN A 96 5.51 -2.81 -15.60
C ASN A 96 5.44 -4.14 -16.37
N THR A 97 4.61 -5.05 -15.91
CA THR A 97 4.49 -6.40 -16.47
C THR A 97 3.06 -6.71 -16.87
N ASP A 98 2.89 -7.71 -17.72
CA ASP A 98 1.60 -8.36 -17.97
C ASP A 98 1.20 -9.32 -16.83
N SER A 99 0.17 -10.15 -17.04
CA SER A 99 -0.25 -11.16 -16.06
C SER A 99 0.72 -12.32 -15.88
N HIS A 100 1.66 -12.49 -16.81
CA HIS A 100 2.69 -13.52 -16.82
C HIS A 100 4.03 -13.02 -16.25
N MET A 101 4.06 -11.82 -15.69
CA MET A 101 5.26 -11.14 -15.15
C MET A 101 6.29 -10.74 -16.20
N GLN A 102 5.95 -10.74 -17.50
CA GLN A 102 6.83 -10.29 -18.58
C GLN A 102 6.66 -8.77 -18.79
N THR A 103 7.76 -8.08 -18.97
CA THR A 103 7.77 -6.64 -19.34
C THR A 103 7.43 -6.45 -20.83
N ALA A 104 7.40 -5.21 -21.29
CA ALA A 104 7.24 -4.91 -22.72
C ALA A 104 8.37 -5.48 -23.60
N VAL A 105 9.52 -5.83 -23.00
CA VAL A 105 10.64 -6.44 -23.71
C VAL A 105 10.58 -7.97 -23.53
N PRO A 106 10.45 -8.75 -24.61
CA PRO A 106 10.40 -10.20 -24.54
C PRO A 106 11.62 -10.80 -23.82
N GLY A 107 11.37 -11.75 -22.92
CA GLY A 107 12.41 -12.41 -22.13
C GLY A 107 12.87 -11.63 -20.89
N VAL A 108 12.34 -10.42 -20.66
CA VAL A 108 12.61 -9.64 -19.45
C VAL A 108 11.39 -9.71 -18.54
N TYR A 109 11.60 -10.18 -17.32
CA TYR A 109 10.56 -10.35 -16.29
C TYR A 109 10.85 -9.45 -15.10
N ALA A 110 9.80 -8.98 -14.41
CA ALA A 110 9.93 -8.22 -13.18
C ALA A 110 8.90 -8.67 -12.14
N THR A 111 9.34 -8.75 -10.89
CA THR A 111 8.50 -9.21 -9.77
C THR A 111 8.71 -8.34 -8.54
N GLY A 112 7.75 -8.40 -7.61
CA GLY A 112 7.79 -7.64 -6.38
C GLY A 112 7.61 -6.13 -6.59
N ASP A 113 8.14 -5.34 -5.70
CA ASP A 113 7.95 -3.89 -5.69
C ASP A 113 8.40 -3.20 -6.99
N ALA A 114 9.28 -3.85 -7.76
CA ALA A 114 9.77 -3.33 -9.02
C ALA A 114 8.68 -3.19 -10.09
N ASN A 115 7.69 -4.09 -10.12
CA ASN A 115 6.58 -4.00 -11.08
C ASN A 115 5.43 -3.09 -10.64
N GLN A 116 5.46 -2.58 -9.40
CA GLN A 116 4.52 -1.64 -8.79
C GLN A 116 3.05 -2.12 -8.68
N LYS A 117 2.78 -3.41 -8.86
CA LYS A 117 1.40 -3.94 -8.82
C LYS A 117 0.93 -4.23 -7.40
N ALA A 118 1.70 -5.02 -6.63
CA ALA A 118 1.38 -5.37 -5.26
C ALA A 118 2.64 -5.36 -4.40
N MET A 119 2.90 -4.24 -3.73
CA MET A 119 4.14 -4.00 -2.98
C MET A 119 4.13 -4.73 -1.63
N SER A 120 4.06 -6.06 -1.66
CA SER A 120 4.09 -6.92 -0.48
C SER A 120 4.93 -8.17 -0.72
N ALA A 121 5.55 -8.68 0.35
CA ALA A 121 6.46 -9.82 0.26
C ALA A 121 5.76 -11.08 -0.29
N HIS A 122 4.56 -11.39 0.17
CA HIS A 122 3.81 -12.57 -0.28
C HIS A 122 3.37 -12.44 -1.75
N ALA A 123 3.05 -11.24 -2.23
CA ALA A 123 2.81 -11.00 -3.65
C ALA A 123 4.08 -11.26 -4.46
N ALA A 124 5.23 -10.72 -4.02
CA ALA A 124 6.51 -10.93 -4.68
C ALA A 124 6.89 -12.41 -4.79
N TYR A 125 6.62 -13.23 -3.77
CA TYR A 125 6.80 -14.68 -3.82
C TYR A 125 5.93 -15.32 -4.90
N ARG A 126 4.64 -14.98 -4.96
CA ARG A 126 3.71 -15.52 -5.95
C ARG A 126 4.08 -15.08 -7.38
N GLU A 127 4.43 -13.82 -7.55
CA GLU A 127 4.90 -13.24 -8.82
C GLU A 127 6.18 -13.93 -9.30
N SER A 128 7.14 -14.17 -8.41
CA SER A 128 8.38 -14.85 -8.74
C SER A 128 8.13 -16.30 -9.21
N ALA A 129 7.20 -17.00 -8.55
CA ALA A 129 6.82 -18.35 -8.98
C ALA A 129 6.17 -18.33 -10.37
N ALA A 130 5.29 -17.37 -10.66
CA ALA A 130 4.67 -17.20 -11.96
C ALA A 130 5.71 -16.87 -13.04
N ALA A 131 6.62 -15.93 -12.76
CA ALA A 131 7.68 -15.59 -13.69
C ALA A 131 8.52 -16.83 -14.08
N ILE A 132 8.96 -17.62 -13.08
CA ILE A 132 9.75 -18.85 -13.33
C ILE A 132 8.94 -19.87 -14.11
N ASN A 133 7.66 -20.08 -13.79
CA ASN A 133 6.81 -21.02 -14.53
C ASN A 133 6.70 -20.60 -16.01
N ASN A 134 6.50 -19.32 -16.28
CA ASN A 134 6.41 -18.79 -17.66
C ASN A 134 7.75 -18.90 -18.41
N ILE A 135 8.88 -18.63 -17.76
CA ILE A 135 10.21 -18.85 -18.32
C ILE A 135 10.42 -20.33 -18.72
N LEU A 136 9.89 -21.27 -17.92
CA LEU A 136 9.95 -22.70 -18.18
C LEU A 136 8.91 -23.20 -19.20
N GLY A 137 8.16 -22.31 -19.84
CA GLY A 137 7.13 -22.65 -20.82
C GLY A 137 5.82 -23.16 -20.25
N LYS A 138 5.58 -22.98 -18.94
CA LYS A 138 4.29 -23.25 -18.28
C LYS A 138 3.50 -21.96 -18.24
N THR A 139 2.22 -22.01 -18.62
CA THR A 139 1.34 -20.85 -18.49
C THR A 139 0.93 -20.68 -17.04
N ASP A 140 1.31 -19.56 -16.43
CA ASP A 140 0.94 -19.19 -15.06
C ASP A 140 0.63 -17.69 -14.99
N GLU A 141 -0.60 -17.37 -14.62
CA GLU A 141 -1.11 -16.00 -14.53
C GLU A 141 -1.35 -15.60 -13.08
N ILE A 142 -1.14 -14.31 -12.80
CA ILE A 142 -1.44 -13.73 -11.49
C ILE A 142 -2.85 -13.13 -11.50
N ASP A 143 -3.67 -13.62 -10.60
CA ASP A 143 -4.89 -12.94 -10.17
C ASP A 143 -4.59 -12.10 -8.93
N TYR A 144 -4.50 -10.79 -9.10
CA TYR A 144 -4.23 -9.87 -7.98
C TYR A 144 -5.39 -9.76 -6.99
N LEU A 145 -6.63 -10.14 -7.37
CA LEU A 145 -7.74 -10.25 -6.42
C LEU A 145 -7.54 -11.40 -5.43
N ALA A 146 -6.77 -12.42 -5.82
CA ALA A 146 -6.41 -13.53 -4.95
C ALA A 146 -5.16 -13.24 -4.06
N ILE A 147 -4.60 -12.03 -4.12
CA ILE A 147 -3.49 -11.61 -3.26
C ILE A 147 -4.05 -10.92 -2.01
N PRO A 148 -3.84 -11.46 -0.80
CA PRO A 148 -4.36 -10.85 0.42
C PRO A 148 -3.64 -9.53 0.74
N GLN A 149 -4.39 -8.57 1.26
CA GLN A 149 -3.88 -7.37 1.91
C GLN A 149 -3.91 -7.57 3.42
N VAL A 150 -2.84 -7.24 4.11
CA VAL A 150 -2.73 -7.45 5.57
C VAL A 150 -2.20 -6.20 6.25
N VAL A 151 -2.83 -5.84 7.37
CA VAL A 151 -2.38 -4.78 8.27
C VAL A 151 -2.00 -5.42 9.60
N PHE A 152 -0.70 -5.45 9.90
CA PHE A 152 -0.13 -6.05 11.10
C PHE A 152 -0.16 -5.05 12.27
N THR A 153 -1.32 -4.86 12.86
CA THR A 153 -1.50 -4.12 14.11
C THR A 153 -1.77 -5.10 15.25
N PHE A 154 -1.91 -4.62 16.51
CA PHE A 154 -2.25 -5.49 17.65
C PHE A 154 -3.56 -6.27 17.42
N SER A 155 -4.51 -5.65 16.72
CA SER A 155 -5.69 -6.32 16.18
C SER A 155 -5.49 -6.36 14.67
N GLU A 156 -4.93 -7.46 14.18
CA GLU A 156 -4.64 -7.65 12.78
C GLU A 156 -5.92 -7.57 11.93
N ALA A 157 -5.77 -7.08 10.71
CA ALA A 157 -6.83 -7.04 9.74
C ALA A 157 -6.30 -7.53 8.39
N ALA A 158 -7.10 -8.31 7.69
CA ALA A 158 -6.78 -8.78 6.36
C ALA A 158 -8.01 -8.76 5.47
N SER A 159 -7.79 -8.61 4.18
CA SER A 159 -8.82 -8.73 3.15
C SER A 159 -8.26 -9.41 1.92
N ILE A 160 -9.12 -10.07 1.15
CA ILE A 160 -8.79 -10.69 -0.12
C ILE A 160 -10.00 -10.58 -1.05
N GLY A 161 -9.76 -10.37 -2.33
CA GLY A 161 -10.84 -10.23 -3.31
C GLY A 161 -11.45 -8.83 -3.34
N GLU A 162 -12.70 -8.77 -3.76
CA GLU A 162 -13.45 -7.52 -3.88
C GLU A 162 -13.88 -6.99 -2.52
N THR A 163 -13.88 -5.67 -2.38
CA THR A 163 -14.61 -5.02 -1.29
C THR A 163 -16.09 -4.95 -1.64
N LEU A 164 -16.96 -4.75 -0.64
CA LEU A 164 -18.39 -4.54 -0.89
C LEU A 164 -18.61 -3.40 -1.89
N GLU A 165 -17.89 -2.29 -1.74
CA GLU A 165 -18.00 -1.15 -2.65
C GLU A 165 -17.59 -1.51 -4.09
N SER A 166 -16.47 -2.22 -4.25
CA SER A 166 -15.99 -2.61 -5.58
C SER A 166 -16.88 -3.65 -6.23
N ALA A 167 -17.43 -4.60 -5.47
CA ALA A 167 -18.39 -5.59 -5.95
C ALA A 167 -19.67 -4.92 -6.45
N LEU A 168 -20.27 -4.03 -5.65
CA LEU A 168 -21.46 -3.28 -6.04
C LEU A 168 -21.23 -2.40 -7.27
N ALA A 169 -20.05 -1.74 -7.36
CA ALA A 169 -19.69 -0.93 -8.54
C ALA A 169 -19.56 -1.76 -9.82
N LYS A 170 -19.25 -3.05 -9.71
CA LYS A 170 -19.23 -4.03 -10.81
C LYS A 170 -20.58 -4.68 -11.10
N GLY A 171 -21.62 -4.31 -10.38
CA GLY A 171 -22.96 -4.91 -10.50
C GLY A 171 -23.07 -6.30 -9.90
N ILE A 172 -22.14 -6.69 -9.04
CA ILE A 172 -22.21 -7.95 -8.29
C ILE A 172 -23.17 -7.75 -7.12
N ASP A 173 -24.15 -8.63 -6.99
CA ASP A 173 -25.07 -8.64 -5.85
C ASP A 173 -24.31 -9.12 -4.61
N ALA A 174 -24.03 -8.20 -3.71
CA ALA A 174 -23.22 -8.44 -2.52
C ALA A 174 -23.82 -7.72 -1.30
N VAL A 175 -23.68 -8.33 -0.14
CA VAL A 175 -24.19 -7.85 1.15
C VAL A 175 -23.09 -7.84 2.21
#